data_553c962dc087916810ec9e45aa7e23e3
#
_entry.id   553c962dc087916810ec9e45aa7e23e3
#
_cell.length_a   1.000
_cell.length_b   1.000
_cell.length_c   1.000
_cell.angle_alpha   90.00
_cell.angle_beta   90.00
_cell.angle_gamma   90.00
#
_symmetry.space_group_name_H-M   'P 1'
#
loop_
_entity.id
_entity.type
_entity.pdbx_description
1 polymer ?
#
loop_
_entity_poly.entity_id
_entity_poly.type
_entity_poly.pdbx_seq_one_letter_code
_entity_poly.pdbx_strand_id
1 'polypeptide(L)'
;MSRSTITYQPALDGLRAVAVTVVLFFHARLGWMQGGYLGVSVFFTLSGFLITSLLLAEHAATGTVKASAFYTRRARRLLPASLVCLSLVCVLAAAGAFDGITKLRRDVLGAVFQVFNWVKLGSGETYADITAAQAGLRRPLDHYWSLAIEEQFYWVWPLVFLGLLAWCRRRRTTPLFTVGVLVAVFSVAAPVIAMVWGPDAAYWASPARIA
;
A
#
# COMPACT_ATOMS: atom_id res chain seq x y z
N MET A 1 2.68 21.30 25.05
CA MET A 1 2.17 20.89 23.72
C MET A 1 1.68 19.46 23.83
N SER A 2 0.38 19.26 24.03
CA SER A 2 -0.22 17.92 24.09
C SER A 2 -0.09 17.27 22.71
N ARG A 3 0.65 16.15 22.64
CA ARG A 3 0.63 15.29 21.44
C ARG A 3 -0.74 14.64 21.42
N SER A 4 -1.55 14.90 20.37
CA SER A 4 -2.74 14.11 20.11
C SER A 4 -2.29 12.68 19.76
N THR A 5 -2.24 11.84 20.75
CA THR A 5 -1.94 10.43 20.56
C THR A 5 -3.28 9.70 20.45
N ILE A 6 -3.49 9.06 19.30
CA ILE A 6 -4.53 8.03 19.24
C ILE A 6 -4.16 7.00 20.31
N THR A 7 -5.11 6.64 21.16
CA THR A 7 -4.91 5.56 22.14
C THR A 7 -4.47 4.31 21.40
N TYR A 8 -3.38 3.70 21.85
CA TYR A 8 -2.87 2.44 21.32
C TYR A 8 -3.98 1.39 21.30
N GLN A 9 -4.20 0.76 20.14
CA GLN A 9 -5.24 -0.25 19.94
C GLN A 9 -4.60 -1.60 19.61
N PRO A 10 -4.37 -2.47 20.60
CA PRO A 10 -3.71 -3.77 20.39
C PRO A 10 -4.43 -4.67 19.37
N ALA A 11 -5.76 -4.51 19.26
CA ALA A 11 -6.58 -5.26 18.31
C ALA A 11 -6.14 -5.02 16.84
N LEU A 12 -5.69 -3.81 16.48
CA LEU A 12 -5.21 -3.50 15.13
C LEU A 12 -3.86 -4.18 14.84
N ASP A 13 -2.99 -4.28 15.84
CA ASP A 13 -1.72 -5.01 15.70
C ASP A 13 -1.96 -6.52 15.62
N GLY A 14 -2.93 -7.04 16.39
CA GLY A 14 -3.38 -8.43 16.27
C GLY A 14 -3.92 -8.74 14.87
N LEU A 15 -4.76 -7.86 14.31
CA LEU A 15 -5.30 -8.03 12.96
C LEU A 15 -4.18 -7.98 11.89
N ARG A 16 -3.18 -7.11 12.06
CA ARG A 16 -1.99 -7.08 11.20
C ARG A 16 -1.18 -8.36 11.29
N ALA A 17 -0.99 -8.89 12.49
CA ALA A 17 -0.29 -10.15 12.69
C ALA A 17 -1.00 -11.31 11.99
N VAL A 18 -2.33 -11.40 12.11
CA VAL A 18 -3.13 -12.38 11.37
C VAL A 18 -2.98 -12.18 9.87
N ALA A 19 -3.11 -10.94 9.38
CA ALA A 19 -3.00 -10.63 7.96
C ALA A 19 -1.63 -11.03 7.38
N VAL A 20 -0.51 -10.76 8.09
CA VAL A 20 0.81 -11.19 7.60
C VAL A 20 0.96 -12.69 7.64
N THR A 21 0.45 -13.35 8.67
CA THR A 21 0.54 -14.80 8.82
C THR A 21 -0.18 -15.53 7.68
N VAL A 22 -1.39 -15.10 7.31
CA VAL A 22 -2.13 -15.72 6.20
C VAL A 22 -1.44 -15.48 4.85
N VAL A 23 -0.82 -14.30 4.65
CA VAL A 23 0.00 -14.02 3.45
C VAL A 23 1.25 -14.92 3.41
N LEU A 24 1.92 -15.13 4.54
CA LEU A 24 3.08 -16.04 4.60
C LEU A 24 2.68 -17.48 4.28
N PHE A 25 1.56 -17.96 4.82
CA PHE A 25 1.06 -19.31 4.55
C PHE A 25 0.63 -19.48 3.08
N PHE A 26 0.05 -18.46 2.47
CA PHE A 26 -0.24 -18.44 1.05
C PHE A 26 1.04 -18.58 0.21
N HIS A 27 2.10 -17.83 0.54
CA HIS A 27 3.38 -17.91 -0.16
C HIS A 27 4.15 -19.20 0.13
N ALA A 28 3.92 -19.80 1.30
CA ALA A 28 4.41 -21.15 1.63
C ALA A 28 3.64 -22.27 0.92
N ARG A 29 2.61 -21.94 0.12
CA ARG A 29 1.79 -22.86 -0.68
C ARG A 29 1.08 -23.93 0.15
N LEU A 30 0.62 -23.56 1.35
CA LEU A 30 -0.21 -24.46 2.15
C LEU A 30 -1.58 -24.61 1.46
N GLY A 31 -1.93 -25.81 1.02
CA GLY A 31 -3.11 -26.06 0.18
C GLY A 31 -4.44 -25.59 0.77
N TRP A 32 -4.53 -25.49 2.10
CA TRP A 32 -5.70 -25.00 2.82
C TRP A 32 -5.75 -23.46 2.96
N MET A 33 -4.69 -22.72 2.55
CA MET A 33 -4.58 -21.26 2.70
C MET A 33 -4.59 -20.54 1.33
N GLN A 34 -5.34 -21.04 0.36
CA GLN A 34 -5.40 -20.44 -0.99
C GLN A 34 -5.93 -18.99 -0.98
N GLY A 35 -6.79 -18.62 -0.02
CA GLY A 35 -7.31 -17.25 0.15
C GLY A 35 -6.36 -16.28 0.89
N GLY A 36 -5.15 -16.69 1.28
CA GLY A 36 -4.25 -15.88 2.10
C GLY A 36 -3.79 -14.57 1.44
N TYR A 37 -3.88 -14.44 0.12
CA TYR A 37 -3.61 -13.18 -0.60
C TYR A 37 -4.55 -12.03 -0.16
N LEU A 38 -5.72 -12.34 0.40
CA LEU A 38 -6.65 -11.35 0.96
C LEU A 38 -6.04 -10.58 2.15
N GLY A 39 -5.04 -11.14 2.82
CA GLY A 39 -4.30 -10.45 3.87
C GLY A 39 -3.70 -9.12 3.41
N VAL A 40 -3.30 -9.00 2.14
CA VAL A 40 -2.81 -7.73 1.56
C VAL A 40 -3.93 -6.67 1.55
N SER A 41 -5.15 -7.04 1.21
CA SER A 41 -6.30 -6.12 1.24
C SER A 41 -6.62 -5.66 2.66
N VAL A 42 -6.48 -6.55 3.65
CA VAL A 42 -6.60 -6.18 5.07
C VAL A 42 -5.54 -5.14 5.45
N PHE A 43 -4.29 -5.30 5.00
CA PHE A 43 -3.25 -4.29 5.23
C PHE A 43 -3.59 -2.93 4.63
N PHE A 44 -4.10 -2.88 3.40
CA PHE A 44 -4.49 -1.63 2.77
C PHE A 44 -5.62 -0.93 3.55
N THR A 45 -6.64 -1.68 3.96
CA THR A 45 -7.74 -1.16 4.78
C THR A 45 -7.24 -0.62 6.12
N LEU A 46 -6.37 -1.36 6.81
CA LEU A 46 -5.79 -0.93 8.09
C LEU A 46 -4.91 0.31 7.93
N SER A 47 -4.13 0.38 6.85
CA SER A 47 -3.29 1.55 6.54
C SER A 47 -4.14 2.79 6.27
N GLY A 48 -5.19 2.66 5.46
CA GLY A 48 -6.14 3.73 5.19
C GLY A 48 -6.83 4.24 6.46
N PHE A 49 -7.34 3.31 7.26
CA PHE A 49 -7.98 3.63 8.55
C PHE A 49 -7.04 4.37 9.50
N LEU A 50 -5.82 3.84 9.70
CA LEU A 50 -4.88 4.42 10.66
C LEU A 50 -4.39 5.80 10.25
N ILE A 51 -4.07 6.00 8.96
CA ILE A 51 -3.61 7.31 8.50
C ILE A 51 -4.73 8.33 8.59
N THR A 52 -5.93 7.97 8.15
CA THR A 52 -7.09 8.87 8.22
C THR A 52 -7.41 9.23 9.66
N SER A 53 -7.38 8.26 10.58
CA SER A 53 -7.60 8.48 12.00
C SER A 53 -6.53 9.38 12.62
N LEU A 54 -5.25 9.21 12.25
CA LEU A 54 -4.14 10.08 12.69
C LEU A 54 -4.31 11.52 12.21
N LEU A 55 -4.68 11.72 10.95
CA LEU A 55 -4.90 13.05 10.37
C LEU A 55 -6.11 13.75 11.01
N LEU A 56 -7.21 13.01 11.24
CA LEU A 56 -8.39 13.52 11.95
C LEU A 56 -8.07 13.91 13.39
N ALA A 57 -7.34 13.07 14.13
CA ALA A 57 -6.94 13.35 15.51
C ALA A 57 -5.99 14.56 15.60
N GLU A 58 -5.01 14.66 14.68
CA GLU A 58 -4.13 15.83 14.62
C GLU A 58 -4.92 17.11 14.35
N HIS A 59 -5.84 17.05 13.38
CA HIS A 59 -6.72 18.19 13.06
C HIS A 59 -7.61 18.57 14.25
N ALA A 60 -8.24 17.61 14.90
CA ALA A 60 -9.10 17.85 16.07
C ALA A 60 -8.35 18.52 17.23
N ALA A 61 -7.08 18.12 17.45
CA ALA A 61 -6.28 18.65 18.53
C ALA A 61 -5.61 20.00 18.24
N THR A 62 -5.26 20.27 16.99
CA THR A 62 -4.42 21.44 16.63
C THR A 62 -5.08 22.40 15.64
N GLY A 63 -6.23 22.06 15.10
CA GLY A 63 -6.91 22.81 14.03
C GLY A 63 -6.23 22.70 12.65
N THR A 64 -5.08 21.99 12.55
CA THR A 64 -4.29 21.87 11.33
C THR A 64 -3.70 20.47 11.19
N VAL A 65 -3.13 20.16 10.02
CA VAL A 65 -2.37 18.93 9.77
C VAL A 65 -1.01 19.32 9.22
N LYS A 66 0.07 18.82 9.82
CA LYS A 66 1.45 19.08 9.40
C LYS A 66 1.92 17.95 8.48
N ALA A 67 1.63 18.06 7.19
CA ALA A 67 2.01 17.06 6.18
C ALA A 67 3.52 16.75 6.19
N SER A 68 4.38 17.76 6.34
CA SER A 68 5.84 17.55 6.40
C SER A 68 6.25 16.62 7.55
N ALA A 69 5.67 16.83 8.75
CA ALA A 69 5.94 15.95 9.89
C ALA A 69 5.43 14.52 9.65
N PHE A 70 4.29 14.35 8.97
CA PHE A 70 3.78 13.06 8.57
C PHE A 70 4.76 12.34 7.62
N TYR A 71 5.18 13.00 6.53
CA TYR A 71 6.12 12.42 5.57
C TYR A 71 7.47 12.06 6.19
N THR A 72 8.01 12.92 7.06
CA THR A 72 9.28 12.66 7.75
C THR A 72 9.18 11.39 8.62
N ARG A 73 8.10 11.23 9.38
CA ARG A 73 7.90 10.03 10.21
C ARG A 73 7.81 8.76 9.35
N ARG A 74 7.10 8.82 8.22
CA ARG A 74 6.98 7.70 7.27
C ARG A 74 8.30 7.34 6.62
N ALA A 75 8.99 8.33 6.06
CA ALA A 75 10.30 8.12 5.44
C ALA A 75 11.29 7.44 6.38
N ARG A 76 11.40 7.93 7.62
CA ARG A 76 12.29 7.34 8.64
C ARG A 76 11.93 5.89 9.00
N ARG A 77 10.66 5.50 8.83
CA ARG A 77 10.21 4.13 9.15
C ARG A 77 10.42 3.17 7.99
N LEU A 78 10.20 3.60 6.76
CA LEU A 78 10.09 2.72 5.58
C LEU A 78 11.37 2.71 4.74
N LEU A 79 12.00 3.88 4.52
CA LEU A 79 13.18 3.98 3.67
C LEU A 79 14.35 3.10 4.13
N PRO A 80 14.72 3.01 5.43
CA PRO A 80 15.88 2.21 5.81
C PRO A 80 15.73 0.74 5.45
N ALA A 81 14.58 0.14 5.76
CA ALA A 81 14.32 -1.27 5.47
C ALA A 81 14.25 -1.52 3.95
N SER A 82 13.59 -0.64 3.19
CA SER A 82 13.50 -0.75 1.74
C SER A 82 14.88 -0.63 1.09
N LEU A 83 15.69 0.34 1.50
CA LEU A 83 17.05 0.53 0.96
C LEU A 83 17.95 -0.66 1.26
N VAL A 84 17.92 -1.22 2.48
CA VAL A 84 18.67 -2.42 2.83
C VAL A 84 18.26 -3.60 1.96
N CYS A 85 16.95 -3.83 1.78
CA CYS A 85 16.46 -4.90 0.92
C CYS A 85 16.91 -4.72 -0.53
N LEU A 86 16.76 -3.52 -1.10
CA LEU A 86 17.16 -3.23 -2.49
C LEU A 86 18.67 -3.34 -2.67
N SER A 87 19.47 -2.87 -1.71
CA SER A 87 20.92 -3.00 -1.74
C SER A 87 21.33 -4.47 -1.70
N LEU A 88 20.70 -5.28 -0.87
CA LEU A 88 20.96 -6.72 -0.81
C LEU A 88 20.64 -7.40 -2.15
N VAL A 89 19.49 -7.09 -2.75
CA VAL A 89 19.13 -7.62 -4.08
C VAL A 89 20.16 -7.21 -5.13
N CYS A 90 20.62 -5.96 -5.13
CA CYS A 90 21.65 -5.49 -6.06
C CYS A 90 22.99 -6.21 -5.86
N VAL A 91 23.42 -6.42 -4.61
CA VAL A 91 24.66 -7.17 -4.30
C VAL A 91 24.56 -8.62 -4.76
N LEU A 92 23.46 -9.29 -4.46
CA LEU A 92 23.23 -10.67 -4.89
C LEU A 92 23.14 -10.77 -6.43
N ALA A 93 22.55 -9.78 -7.10
CA ALA A 93 22.53 -9.72 -8.55
C ALA A 93 23.95 -9.57 -9.14
N ALA A 94 24.77 -8.71 -8.54
CA ALA A 94 26.17 -8.55 -8.95
C ALA A 94 27.00 -9.83 -8.73
N ALA A 95 26.61 -10.67 -7.77
CA ALA A 95 27.20 -11.97 -7.53
C ALA A 95 26.63 -13.11 -8.41
N GLY A 96 25.75 -12.79 -9.40
CA GLY A 96 25.19 -13.78 -10.33
C GLY A 96 23.96 -14.54 -9.82
N ALA A 97 23.44 -14.22 -8.62
CA ALA A 97 22.32 -14.97 -8.05
C ALA A 97 21.02 -14.91 -8.88
N PHE A 98 20.91 -13.93 -9.77
CA PHE A 98 19.71 -13.65 -10.57
C PHE A 98 19.98 -13.59 -12.07
N ASP A 99 21.03 -14.23 -12.60
CA ASP A 99 21.44 -14.17 -14.01
C ASP A 99 20.34 -14.63 -14.99
N GLY A 100 19.46 -15.53 -14.53
CA GLY A 100 18.30 -15.97 -15.31
C GLY A 100 17.11 -15.01 -15.31
N ILE A 101 17.14 -13.90 -14.53
CA ILE A 101 16.01 -12.97 -14.43
C ILE A 101 16.15 -11.84 -15.46
N THR A 102 15.31 -11.89 -16.49
CA THR A 102 15.22 -10.81 -17.44
C THR A 102 14.55 -9.58 -16.79
N LYS A 103 15.04 -8.37 -17.14
CA LYS A 103 14.45 -7.08 -16.71
C LYS A 103 14.61 -6.75 -15.21
N LEU A 104 15.51 -7.41 -14.46
CA LEU A 104 15.74 -7.12 -13.04
C LEU A 104 16.07 -5.62 -12.80
N ARG A 105 16.82 -4.97 -13.71
CA ARG A 105 17.11 -3.53 -13.63
C ARG A 105 15.83 -2.69 -13.62
N ARG A 106 14.86 -3.01 -14.49
CA ARG A 106 13.55 -2.32 -14.54
C ARG A 106 12.79 -2.52 -13.24
N ASP A 107 12.83 -3.73 -12.71
CA ASP A 107 12.15 -4.11 -11.47
C ASP A 107 12.76 -3.36 -10.27
N VAL A 108 14.09 -3.27 -10.18
CA VAL A 108 14.78 -2.47 -9.16
C VAL A 108 14.40 -0.99 -9.27
N LEU A 109 14.40 -0.41 -10.47
CA LEU A 109 14.00 0.98 -10.67
C LEU A 109 12.54 1.21 -10.27
N GLY A 110 11.63 0.29 -10.66
CA GLY A 110 10.23 0.35 -10.25
C GLY A 110 10.05 0.32 -8.73
N ALA A 111 10.84 -0.49 -8.03
CA ALA A 111 10.84 -0.57 -6.58
C ALA A 111 11.42 0.70 -5.92
N VAL A 112 12.55 1.22 -6.42
CA VAL A 112 13.17 2.46 -5.92
C VAL A 112 12.22 3.65 -6.01
N PHE A 113 11.53 3.80 -7.15
CA PHE A 113 10.60 4.90 -7.39
C PHE A 113 9.18 4.63 -6.88
N GLN A 114 8.96 3.51 -6.20
CA GLN A 114 7.65 3.10 -5.66
C GLN A 114 6.53 3.07 -6.73
N VAL A 115 6.90 2.60 -7.94
CA VAL A 115 5.98 2.45 -9.09
C VAL A 115 5.97 1.02 -9.64
N PHE A 116 6.40 0.06 -8.82
CA PHE A 116 6.54 -1.34 -9.23
C PHE A 116 5.22 -1.97 -9.69
N ASN A 117 4.09 -1.60 -9.09
CA ASN A 117 2.75 -2.01 -9.52
C ASN A 117 2.43 -1.56 -10.96
N TRP A 118 2.84 -0.36 -11.36
CA TRP A 118 2.68 0.15 -12.73
C TRP A 118 3.64 -0.54 -13.70
N VAL A 119 4.83 -0.92 -13.24
CA VAL A 119 5.77 -1.75 -14.01
C VAL A 119 5.15 -3.12 -14.31
N LYS A 120 4.48 -3.73 -13.34
CA LYS A 120 3.75 -4.99 -13.52
C LYS A 120 2.58 -4.84 -14.49
N LEU A 121 1.74 -3.82 -14.30
CA LEU A 121 0.63 -3.52 -15.21
C LEU A 121 1.12 -3.36 -16.65
N GLY A 122 2.19 -2.59 -16.87
CA GLY A 122 2.75 -2.35 -18.21
C GLY A 122 3.49 -3.57 -18.80
N SER A 123 3.78 -4.61 -18.02
CA SER A 123 4.38 -5.85 -18.53
C SER A 123 3.35 -6.85 -19.06
N GLY A 124 2.07 -6.63 -18.81
CA GLY A 124 0.99 -7.57 -19.14
C GLY A 124 0.99 -8.84 -18.28
N GLU A 125 1.80 -8.88 -17.21
CA GLU A 125 1.84 -10.03 -16.30
C GLU A 125 0.59 -10.04 -15.43
N THR A 126 -0.12 -11.16 -15.40
CA THR A 126 -1.26 -11.36 -14.49
C THR A 126 -0.77 -11.74 -13.09
N TYR A 127 -1.61 -11.56 -12.07
CA TYR A 127 -1.27 -12.07 -10.74
C TYR A 127 -1.21 -13.60 -10.71
N ALA A 128 -2.02 -14.25 -11.53
CA ALA A 128 -2.00 -15.71 -11.71
C ALA A 128 -0.65 -16.17 -12.29
N ASP A 129 -0.07 -15.43 -13.24
CA ASP A 129 1.24 -15.76 -13.83
C ASP A 129 2.35 -15.69 -12.77
N ILE A 130 2.32 -14.68 -11.89
CA ILE A 130 3.30 -14.56 -10.81
C ILE A 130 3.18 -15.71 -9.83
N THR A 131 1.97 -16.11 -9.48
CA THR A 131 1.75 -17.24 -8.56
C THR A 131 2.05 -18.59 -9.21
N ALA A 132 1.80 -18.76 -10.51
CA ALA A 132 2.13 -19.95 -11.28
C ALA A 132 3.65 -20.05 -11.56
N ALA A 133 4.30 -18.95 -11.95
CA ALA A 133 5.73 -18.88 -12.25
C ALA A 133 6.63 -19.17 -11.04
N GLN A 134 6.08 -19.25 -9.84
CA GLN A 134 6.83 -19.62 -8.63
C GLN A 134 7.39 -21.06 -8.63
N ALA A 135 7.10 -21.86 -9.66
CA ALA A 135 7.78 -23.13 -9.87
C ALA A 135 9.20 -22.98 -10.45
N GLY A 136 9.55 -21.78 -10.99
CA GLY A 136 10.85 -21.44 -11.57
C GLY A 136 11.63 -20.40 -10.77
N LEU A 137 12.40 -19.58 -11.46
CA LEU A 137 13.23 -18.52 -10.88
C LEU A 137 12.34 -17.46 -10.19
N ARG A 138 12.38 -17.40 -8.86
CA ARG A 138 11.64 -16.42 -8.07
C ARG A 138 12.23 -15.02 -8.29
N ARG A 139 11.42 -14.06 -8.72
CA ARG A 139 11.84 -12.67 -8.79
C ARG A 139 11.88 -12.06 -7.39
N PRO A 140 13.02 -11.54 -6.94
CA PRO A 140 13.21 -11.11 -5.55
C PRO A 140 12.32 -9.91 -5.14
N LEU A 141 11.84 -9.15 -6.11
CA LEU A 141 11.08 -7.90 -5.89
C LEU A 141 9.57 -8.03 -6.15
N ASP A 142 9.07 -9.25 -6.43
CA ASP A 142 7.64 -9.41 -6.77
C ASP A 142 6.70 -8.85 -5.70
N HIS A 143 7.11 -8.86 -4.43
CA HIS A 143 6.28 -8.33 -3.34
C HIS A 143 6.24 -6.78 -3.25
N TYR A 144 7.11 -6.07 -3.98
CA TYR A 144 7.15 -4.60 -3.94
C TYR A 144 5.92 -3.91 -4.56
N TRP A 145 5.10 -4.64 -5.34
CA TRP A 145 3.89 -4.05 -5.91
C TRP A 145 2.90 -3.53 -4.85
N SER A 146 2.71 -4.28 -3.78
CA SER A 146 1.79 -3.87 -2.71
C SER A 146 2.36 -2.73 -1.88
N LEU A 147 3.67 -2.74 -1.61
CA LEU A 147 4.36 -1.63 -0.96
C LEU A 147 4.27 -0.35 -1.80
N ALA A 148 4.44 -0.45 -3.13
CA ALA A 148 4.32 0.68 -4.03
C ALA A 148 2.92 1.33 -3.98
N ILE A 149 1.85 0.53 -3.99
CA ILE A 149 0.48 1.05 -3.84
C ILE A 149 0.29 1.76 -2.49
N GLU A 150 0.79 1.16 -1.41
CA GLU A 150 0.70 1.73 -0.07
C GLU A 150 1.43 3.07 0.04
N GLU A 151 2.66 3.16 -0.52
CA GLU A 151 3.44 4.39 -0.53
C GLU A 151 2.78 5.49 -1.38
N GLN A 152 2.24 5.15 -2.55
CA GLN A 152 1.49 6.09 -3.38
C GLN A 152 0.27 6.65 -2.64
N PHE A 153 -0.46 5.80 -1.91
CA PHE A 153 -1.54 6.25 -1.03
C PHE A 153 -1.02 7.22 0.05
N TYR A 154 0.11 6.92 0.69
CA TYR A 154 0.70 7.80 1.71
C TYR A 154 1.15 9.14 1.15
N TRP A 155 1.56 9.22 -0.11
CA TRP A 155 1.92 10.49 -0.74
C TRP A 155 0.71 11.34 -1.08
N VAL A 156 -0.35 10.71 -1.57
CA VAL A 156 -1.53 11.41 -2.09
C VAL A 156 -2.53 11.75 -0.99
N TRP A 157 -2.82 10.80 -0.10
CA TRP A 157 -3.92 10.93 0.85
C TRP A 157 -3.81 12.13 1.81
N PRO A 158 -2.66 12.47 2.40
CA PRO A 158 -2.56 13.66 3.25
C PRO A 158 -2.84 14.96 2.51
N LEU A 159 -2.48 15.05 1.24
CA LEU A 159 -2.76 16.23 0.40
C LEU A 159 -4.25 16.33 0.07
N VAL A 160 -4.87 15.21 -0.30
CA VAL A 160 -6.33 15.12 -0.50
C VAL A 160 -7.06 15.50 0.79
N PHE A 161 -6.59 15.01 1.94
CA PHE A 161 -7.18 15.32 3.24
C PHE A 161 -7.08 16.81 3.59
N LEU A 162 -5.95 17.46 3.32
CA LEU A 162 -5.80 18.91 3.48
C LEU A 162 -6.77 19.71 2.58
N GLY A 163 -6.90 19.28 1.33
CA GLY A 163 -7.90 19.86 0.40
C GLY A 163 -9.33 19.68 0.91
N LEU A 164 -9.63 18.51 1.46
CA LEU A 164 -10.91 18.19 2.09
C LEU A 164 -11.20 19.10 3.28
N LEU A 165 -10.23 19.32 4.16
CA LEU A 165 -10.39 20.25 5.29
C LEU A 165 -10.66 21.68 4.84
N ALA A 166 -9.97 22.13 3.79
CA ALA A 166 -10.22 23.44 3.21
C ALA A 166 -11.64 23.55 2.62
N TRP A 167 -12.10 22.50 1.94
CA TRP A 167 -13.45 22.41 1.40
C TRP A 167 -14.52 22.37 2.51
N CYS A 168 -14.32 21.56 3.57
CA CYS A 168 -15.22 21.47 4.73
C CYS A 168 -15.40 22.83 5.41
N ARG A 169 -14.31 23.58 5.57
CA ARG A 169 -14.38 24.96 6.11
C ARG A 169 -15.25 25.88 5.26
N ARG A 170 -15.12 25.79 3.94
CA ARG A 170 -15.92 26.61 3.01
C ARG A 170 -17.41 26.23 3.03
N ARG A 171 -17.70 24.92 3.14
CA ARG A 171 -19.07 24.36 3.10
C ARG A 171 -19.71 24.21 4.48
N ARG A 172 -18.99 24.51 5.55
CA ARG A 172 -19.44 24.34 6.95
C ARG A 172 -19.89 22.90 7.27
N THR A 173 -19.24 21.92 6.66
CA THR A 173 -19.46 20.49 6.91
C THR A 173 -18.42 19.94 7.87
N THR A 174 -18.73 18.83 8.54
CA THR A 174 -17.77 18.18 9.44
C THR A 174 -16.79 17.30 8.64
N PRO A 175 -15.48 17.33 8.96
CA PRO A 175 -14.49 16.48 8.27
C PRO A 175 -14.82 14.98 8.36
N LEU A 176 -15.29 14.52 9.51
CA LEU A 176 -15.64 13.11 9.72
C LEU A 176 -16.75 12.65 8.76
N PHE A 177 -17.84 13.43 8.65
CA PHE A 177 -18.93 13.12 7.72
C PHE A 177 -18.44 13.08 6.27
N THR A 178 -17.64 14.07 5.89
CA THR A 178 -17.12 14.16 4.50
C THR A 178 -16.16 13.00 4.17
N VAL A 179 -15.30 12.61 5.12
CA VAL A 179 -14.46 11.41 4.96
C VAL A 179 -15.32 10.15 4.83
N GLY A 180 -16.37 10.01 5.65
CA GLY A 180 -17.30 8.88 5.56
C GLY A 180 -17.98 8.77 4.21
N VAL A 181 -18.44 9.91 3.64
CA VAL A 181 -19.02 9.96 2.29
C VAL A 181 -17.98 9.56 1.24
N LEU A 182 -16.74 10.06 1.32
CA LEU A 182 -15.68 9.66 0.38
C LEU A 182 -15.40 8.17 0.44
N VAL A 183 -15.26 7.60 1.64
CA VAL A 183 -15.06 6.16 1.81
C VAL A 183 -16.21 5.38 1.17
N ALA A 184 -17.45 5.78 1.42
CA ALA A 184 -18.62 5.13 0.80
C ALA A 184 -18.59 5.23 -0.75
N VAL A 185 -18.24 6.39 -1.30
CA VAL A 185 -18.13 6.59 -2.75
C VAL A 185 -17.03 5.71 -3.33
N PHE A 186 -15.85 5.68 -2.72
CA PHE A 186 -14.75 4.84 -3.19
C PHE A 186 -15.06 3.36 -3.06
N SER A 187 -15.73 2.92 -1.99
CA SER A 187 -16.15 1.52 -1.82
C SER A 187 -17.11 1.06 -2.92
N VAL A 188 -17.93 1.98 -3.45
CA VAL A 188 -18.81 1.68 -4.60
C VAL A 188 -18.05 1.79 -5.92
N ALA A 189 -17.13 2.77 -6.04
CA ALA A 189 -16.38 3.00 -7.26
C ALA A 189 -15.36 1.87 -7.55
N ALA A 190 -14.75 1.29 -6.52
CA ALA A 190 -13.75 0.24 -6.68
C ALA A 190 -14.21 -0.96 -7.52
N PRO A 191 -15.36 -1.62 -7.23
CA PRO A 191 -15.85 -2.71 -8.06
C PRO A 191 -16.21 -2.26 -9.48
N VAL A 192 -16.72 -1.04 -9.66
CA VAL A 192 -17.03 -0.49 -10.99
C VAL A 192 -15.73 -0.30 -11.79
N ILE A 193 -14.68 0.25 -11.20
CA ILE A 193 -13.36 0.40 -11.83
C ILE A 193 -12.82 -0.98 -12.20
N ALA A 194 -12.94 -1.97 -11.30
CA ALA A 194 -12.48 -3.32 -11.55
C ALA A 194 -13.23 -3.99 -12.71
N MET A 195 -14.53 -3.77 -12.85
CA MET A 195 -15.32 -4.26 -13.96
C MET A 195 -14.92 -3.64 -15.31
N VAL A 196 -14.61 -2.33 -15.32
CA VAL A 196 -14.24 -1.59 -16.55
C VAL A 196 -12.82 -1.91 -16.99
N TRP A 197 -11.87 -2.01 -16.08
CA TRP A 197 -10.46 -2.22 -16.39
C TRP A 197 -10.09 -3.70 -16.53
N GLY A 198 -10.95 -4.59 -16.08
CA GLY A 198 -10.69 -6.02 -15.97
C GLY A 198 -9.92 -6.38 -14.68
N PRO A 199 -9.99 -7.67 -14.28
CA PRO A 199 -9.49 -8.12 -12.99
C PRO A 199 -7.98 -7.91 -12.81
N ASP A 200 -7.18 -8.15 -13.85
CA ASP A 200 -5.72 -8.02 -13.76
C ASP A 200 -5.27 -6.56 -13.66
N ALA A 201 -5.82 -5.68 -14.51
CA ALA A 201 -5.52 -4.26 -14.44
C ALA A 201 -5.97 -3.65 -13.11
N ALA A 202 -7.15 -4.04 -12.59
CA ALA A 202 -7.63 -3.61 -11.29
C ALA A 202 -6.76 -4.13 -10.14
N TYR A 203 -6.14 -5.30 -10.31
CA TYR A 203 -5.24 -5.84 -9.28
C TYR A 203 -3.98 -4.99 -9.09
N TRP A 204 -3.37 -4.50 -10.18
CA TRP A 204 -2.15 -3.73 -10.16
C TRP A 204 -2.36 -2.21 -9.99
N ALA A 205 -3.48 -1.68 -10.46
CA ALA A 205 -3.72 -0.26 -10.49
C ALA A 205 -4.07 0.31 -9.11
N SER A 206 -3.30 1.30 -8.65
CA SER A 206 -3.51 1.96 -7.37
C SER A 206 -4.93 2.49 -7.17
N PRO A 207 -5.61 3.13 -8.17
CA PRO A 207 -6.97 3.64 -7.97
C PRO A 207 -8.00 2.57 -7.61
N ALA A 208 -7.87 1.37 -8.18
CA ALA A 208 -8.78 0.26 -7.91
C ALA A 208 -8.53 -0.41 -6.53
N ARG A 209 -7.32 -0.26 -5.98
CA ARG A 209 -6.91 -0.86 -4.69
C ARG A 209 -7.04 0.08 -3.51
N ILE A 210 -7.00 1.39 -3.77
CA ILE A 210 -7.08 2.44 -2.75
C ILE A 210 -8.55 2.85 -2.53
N ALA A 211 -9.41 2.67 -3.54
CA ALA A 211 -10.84 2.84 -3.42
C ALA A 211 -11.48 1.72 -2.63
#